data_ca247b2bff650e70bd04e686bac2c40a
#
_entry.id   ca247b2bff650e70bd04e686bac2c40a
#
_cell.length_a   1.000
_cell.length_b   1.000
_cell.length_c   1.000
_cell.angle_alpha   90.00
_cell.angle_beta   90.00
_cell.angle_gamma   90.00
#
_symmetry.space_group_name_H-M   'P 1'
#
loop_
_entity.id
_entity.type
_entity.pdbx_description
1 polymer ?
#
loop_
_entity_poly.entity_id
_entity_poly.type
_entity_poly.pdbx_seq_one_letter_code
_entity_poly.pdbx_strand_id
1 'polypeptide(L)'
;MLLVVDENGRLAGTSSVWEGEHFGHTRMRVHWVGVDEHHQRKGIAKALMIETIRLYASMQVTEPLYLTTQTNSYVAIAMYLRLGFTPYKKAMPVNFQADPKTFEKDTALAWKLIMDKIAEIA
;
A
#
# COMPACT_ATOMS: atom_id res chain seq x y z
N MET A 1 13.82 2.14 6.60
CA MET A 1 13.60 0.92 5.77
C MET A 1 13.66 -0.32 6.67
N LEU A 2 12.75 -1.24 6.45
CA LEU A 2 12.73 -2.53 7.12
C LEU A 2 13.16 -3.63 6.16
N LEU A 3 13.95 -4.56 6.66
CA LEU A 3 14.41 -5.72 5.88
C LEU A 3 14.04 -7.00 6.63
N VAL A 4 13.60 -7.99 5.90
CA VAL A 4 13.44 -9.36 6.40
C VAL A 4 14.48 -10.25 5.72
N VAL A 5 15.25 -10.96 6.52
CA VAL A 5 16.20 -11.96 6.03
C VAL A 5 15.76 -13.34 6.49
N ASP A 6 16.02 -14.35 5.68
CA ASP A 6 15.74 -15.73 6.06
C ASP A 6 16.83 -16.28 6.99
N GLU A 7 16.66 -17.52 7.41
CA GLU A 7 17.62 -18.23 8.30
C GLU A 7 19.01 -18.37 7.70
N ASN A 8 19.14 -18.25 6.36
CA ASN A 8 20.42 -18.32 5.65
C ASN A 8 21.02 -16.92 5.38
N GLY A 9 20.39 -15.87 5.91
CA GLY A 9 20.84 -14.49 5.71
C GLY A 9 20.47 -13.88 4.35
N ARG A 10 19.61 -14.53 3.58
CA ARG A 10 19.16 -14.01 2.28
C ARG A 10 18.00 -13.03 2.46
N LEU A 11 17.99 -12.00 1.66
CA LEU A 11 16.92 -10.99 1.68
C LEU A 11 15.60 -11.61 1.22
N ALA A 12 14.60 -11.61 2.09
CA ALA A 12 13.27 -12.15 1.80
C ALA A 12 12.26 -11.06 1.48
N GLY A 13 12.39 -9.88 2.06
CA GLY A 13 11.47 -8.78 1.81
C GLY A 13 11.94 -7.44 2.34
N THR A 14 11.36 -6.38 1.80
CA THR A 14 11.68 -5.00 2.20
C THR A 14 10.40 -4.17 2.30
N SER A 15 10.42 -3.17 3.17
CA SER A 15 9.40 -2.14 3.22
C SER A 15 10.01 -0.85 3.76
N SER A 16 9.48 0.29 3.35
CA SER A 16 9.93 1.58 3.87
C SER A 16 8.78 2.56 4.02
N VAL A 17 8.93 3.49 4.96
CA VAL A 17 8.10 4.68 5.09
C VAL A 17 8.94 5.85 4.60
N TRP A 18 8.41 6.61 3.65
CA TRP A 18 9.13 7.71 3.01
C TRP A 18 8.17 8.87 2.76
N GLU A 19 8.73 10.02 2.47
CA GLU A 19 7.94 11.19 2.14
C GLU A 19 7.26 11.05 0.78
N GLY A 20 5.97 11.43 0.71
CA GLY A 20 5.20 11.47 -0.52
C GLY A 20 4.60 12.84 -0.74
N GLU A 21 4.41 13.22 -2.01
CA GLU A 21 4.00 14.56 -2.42
C GLU A 21 2.67 14.56 -3.20
N HIS A 22 1.75 13.67 -2.87
CA HIS A 22 0.50 13.52 -3.63
C HIS A 22 -0.66 14.39 -3.14
N PHE A 23 -0.49 15.09 -2.01
CA PHE A 23 -1.58 15.84 -1.36
C PHE A 23 -1.26 17.33 -1.19
N GLY A 24 -0.36 17.88 -2.00
CA GLY A 24 0.00 19.30 -1.96
C GLY A 24 0.95 19.68 -0.82
N HIS A 25 1.27 18.76 0.05
CA HIS A 25 2.25 18.92 1.12
C HIS A 25 2.86 17.55 1.42
N THR A 26 3.98 17.53 2.12
CA THR A 26 4.67 16.29 2.46
C THR A 26 3.88 15.46 3.45
N ARG A 27 3.59 14.21 3.08
CA ARG A 27 3.00 13.19 3.96
C ARG A 27 3.83 11.91 3.88
N MET A 28 3.75 11.08 4.91
CA MET A 28 4.43 9.79 4.91
C MET A 28 3.68 8.77 4.07
N ARG A 29 4.42 7.98 3.32
CA ARG A 29 3.91 6.99 2.37
C ARG A 29 4.63 5.66 2.58
N VAL A 30 3.89 4.56 2.52
CA VAL A 30 4.51 3.23 2.39
C VAL A 30 5.13 3.14 1.00
N HIS A 31 6.41 2.84 0.95
CA HIS A 31 7.19 2.91 -0.28
C HIS A 31 8.05 1.66 -0.43
N TRP A 32 8.15 1.14 -1.65
CA TRP A 32 9.00 -0.01 -1.95
C TRP A 32 8.74 -1.24 -1.07
N VAL A 33 7.50 -1.71 -1.05
CA VAL A 33 7.19 -3.01 -0.46
C VAL A 33 7.50 -4.09 -1.49
N GLY A 34 8.36 -5.00 -1.13
CA GLY A 34 8.71 -6.12 -2.00
C GLY A 34 8.99 -7.38 -1.20
N VAL A 35 8.57 -8.51 -1.74
CA VAL A 35 8.88 -9.83 -1.18
C VAL A 35 9.50 -10.67 -2.29
N ASP A 36 10.65 -11.27 -2.00
CA ASP A 36 11.32 -12.16 -2.94
C ASP A 36 10.39 -13.30 -3.37
N GLU A 37 10.41 -13.64 -4.67
CA GLU A 37 9.48 -14.61 -5.25
C GLU A 37 9.55 -16.00 -4.59
N HIS A 38 10.72 -16.40 -4.10
CA HIS A 38 10.91 -17.66 -3.41
C HIS A 38 10.40 -17.65 -1.97
N HIS A 39 10.05 -16.47 -1.44
CA HIS A 39 9.58 -16.26 -0.07
C HIS A 39 8.13 -15.81 -0.01
N GLN A 40 7.43 -15.77 -1.13
CA GLN A 40 6.02 -15.36 -1.18
C GLN A 40 5.11 -16.42 -0.53
N ARG A 41 3.91 -15.99 -0.12
CA ARG A 41 2.88 -16.83 0.52
C ARG A 41 3.28 -17.38 1.89
N LYS A 42 4.28 -16.78 2.54
CA LYS A 42 4.73 -17.16 3.89
C LYS A 42 4.31 -16.13 4.96
N GLY A 43 3.45 -15.18 4.60
CA GLY A 43 3.02 -14.11 5.52
C GLY A 43 4.05 -13.00 5.71
N ILE A 44 5.11 -12.95 4.92
CA ILE A 44 6.17 -11.95 5.04
C ILE A 44 5.66 -10.54 4.72
N ALA A 45 4.87 -10.39 3.66
CA ALA A 45 4.31 -9.09 3.29
C ALA A 45 3.43 -8.53 4.41
N LYS A 46 2.58 -9.37 5.01
CA LYS A 46 1.72 -8.97 6.13
C LYS A 46 2.56 -8.57 7.35
N ALA A 47 3.57 -9.35 7.69
CA ALA A 47 4.47 -9.05 8.81
C ALA A 47 5.23 -7.74 8.58
N LEU A 48 5.73 -7.52 7.36
CA LEU A 48 6.38 -6.27 6.97
C LEU A 48 5.45 -5.08 7.11
N MET A 49 4.21 -5.20 6.66
CA MET A 49 3.24 -4.11 6.75
C MET A 49 2.88 -3.79 8.19
N ILE A 50 2.72 -4.79 9.05
CA ILE A 50 2.47 -4.58 10.47
C ILE A 50 3.62 -3.81 11.10
N GLU A 51 4.86 -4.20 10.86
CA GLU A 51 6.04 -3.51 11.39
C GLU A 51 6.21 -2.12 10.79
N THR A 52 5.85 -1.93 9.52
CA THR A 52 5.85 -0.62 8.86
C THR A 52 4.85 0.33 9.53
N ILE A 53 3.65 -0.15 9.85
CA ILE A 53 2.63 0.62 10.54
C ILE A 53 3.11 0.97 11.97
N ARG A 54 3.74 0.03 12.66
CA ARG A 54 4.34 0.29 13.98
C ARG A 54 5.43 1.35 13.92
N LEU A 55 6.29 1.29 12.91
CA LEU A 55 7.33 2.29 12.69
C LEU A 55 6.69 3.67 12.48
N TYR A 56 5.68 3.76 11.64
CA TYR A 56 4.96 5.00 11.42
C TYR A 56 4.33 5.55 12.70
N ALA A 57 3.68 4.69 13.48
CA ALA A 57 3.09 5.08 14.76
C ALA A 57 4.13 5.65 15.73
N SER A 58 5.36 5.11 15.71
CA SER A 58 6.45 5.61 16.55
C SER A 58 6.97 6.99 16.16
N MET A 59 6.71 7.41 14.91
CA MET A 59 7.16 8.71 14.40
C MET A 59 6.30 9.88 14.90
N GLN A 60 5.17 9.61 15.54
CA GLN A 60 4.25 10.63 16.07
C GLN A 60 3.77 11.64 15.02
N VAL A 61 3.60 11.18 13.78
CA VAL A 61 3.04 11.99 12.70
C VAL A 61 1.53 12.04 12.85
N THR A 62 0.94 13.22 12.69
CA THR A 62 -0.51 13.42 12.88
C THR A 62 -1.36 13.05 11.69
N GLU A 63 -0.78 13.05 10.49
CA GLU A 63 -1.52 12.74 9.27
C GLU A 63 -1.53 11.24 8.97
N PRO A 64 -2.59 10.73 8.33
CA PRO A 64 -2.66 9.31 7.99
C PRO A 64 -1.55 8.87 7.04
N LEU A 65 -1.03 7.68 7.28
CA LEU A 65 -0.13 7.00 6.36
C LEU A 65 -0.90 6.60 5.11
N TYR A 66 -0.31 6.76 3.93
CA TYR A 66 -0.96 6.35 2.68
C TYR A 66 -0.04 5.48 1.84
N LEU A 67 -0.60 4.81 0.87
CA LEU A 67 0.13 4.09 -0.16
C LEU A 67 -0.57 4.24 -1.50
N THR A 68 0.15 4.01 -2.58
CA THR A 68 -0.39 3.94 -3.93
C THR A 68 -0.23 2.52 -4.46
N THR A 69 -1.20 2.08 -5.23
CA THR A 69 -1.21 0.72 -5.78
C THR A 69 -1.91 0.70 -7.13
N GLN A 70 -1.91 -0.44 -7.79
CA GLN A 70 -2.56 -0.62 -9.08
C GLN A 70 -3.85 -1.43 -8.94
N THR A 71 -4.81 -1.18 -9.82
CA THR A 71 -6.12 -1.84 -9.80
C THR A 71 -6.02 -3.37 -9.85
N ASN A 72 -5.05 -3.91 -10.58
CA ASN A 72 -4.87 -5.36 -10.69
C ASN A 72 -4.17 -5.99 -9.48
N SER A 73 -3.73 -5.21 -8.51
CA SER A 73 -3.08 -5.70 -7.29
C SER A 73 -4.08 -6.06 -6.19
N TYR A 74 -5.20 -6.67 -6.53
CA TYR A 74 -6.31 -6.89 -5.60
C TYR A 74 -5.97 -7.82 -4.42
N VAL A 75 -5.05 -8.75 -4.57
CA VAL A 75 -4.60 -9.60 -3.44
C VAL A 75 -3.90 -8.75 -2.39
N ALA A 76 -2.98 -7.88 -2.82
CA ALA A 76 -2.28 -6.96 -1.93
C ALA A 76 -3.26 -5.94 -1.31
N ILE A 77 -4.17 -5.42 -2.12
CA ILE A 77 -5.19 -4.46 -1.65
C ILE A 77 -6.07 -5.10 -0.57
N ALA A 78 -6.48 -6.35 -0.75
CA ALA A 78 -7.26 -7.06 0.27
C ALA A 78 -6.51 -7.11 1.61
N MET A 79 -5.21 -7.36 1.57
CA MET A 79 -4.36 -7.33 2.77
C MET A 79 -4.33 -5.94 3.40
N TYR A 80 -4.13 -4.88 2.61
CA TYR A 80 -4.09 -3.52 3.12
C TYR A 80 -5.42 -3.13 3.78
N LEU A 81 -6.55 -3.50 3.20
CA LEU A 81 -7.86 -3.23 3.78
C LEU A 81 -8.04 -3.93 5.13
N ARG A 82 -7.56 -5.17 5.26
CA ARG A 82 -7.60 -5.91 6.52
C ARG A 82 -6.73 -5.27 7.60
N LEU A 83 -5.67 -4.57 7.21
CA LEU A 83 -4.79 -3.87 8.13
C LEU A 83 -5.28 -2.48 8.53
N GLY A 84 -6.43 -2.05 8.00
CA GLY A 84 -7.05 -0.78 8.36
C GLY A 84 -6.92 0.35 7.34
N PHE A 85 -6.24 0.13 6.23
CA PHE A 85 -6.24 1.09 5.14
C PHE A 85 -7.63 1.18 4.51
N THR A 86 -8.02 2.38 4.11
CA THR A 86 -9.31 2.62 3.46
C THR A 86 -9.10 3.19 2.06
N PRO A 87 -10.04 2.92 1.12
CA PRO A 87 -9.96 3.48 -0.22
C PRO A 87 -9.98 5.01 -0.21
N TYR A 88 -9.09 5.62 -0.98
CA TYR A 88 -9.12 7.06 -1.19
C TYR A 88 -10.05 7.36 -2.38
N LYS A 89 -11.12 8.11 -2.11
CA LYS A 89 -12.15 8.45 -3.10
C LYS A 89 -12.42 9.95 -3.21
N LYS A 90 -11.44 10.76 -2.82
CA LYS A 90 -11.56 12.23 -2.84
C LYS A 90 -10.93 12.80 -4.10
N ALA A 91 -10.55 14.07 -4.09
CA ALA A 91 -9.96 14.76 -5.23
C ALA A 91 -8.68 14.06 -5.72
N MET A 92 -8.42 14.14 -7.02
CA MET A 92 -7.23 13.54 -7.61
C MET A 92 -5.96 14.07 -6.93
N PRO A 93 -5.08 13.18 -6.44
CA PRO A 93 -3.81 13.62 -5.86
C PRO A 93 -2.94 14.33 -6.88
N VAL A 94 -2.09 15.25 -6.43
CA VAL A 94 -1.06 15.86 -7.27
C VAL A 94 0.03 14.84 -7.59
N ASN A 95 0.76 15.03 -8.67
CA ASN A 95 1.81 14.11 -9.12
C ASN A 95 1.30 12.67 -9.34
N PHE A 96 0.03 12.55 -9.71
CA PHE A 96 -0.62 11.26 -9.95
C PHE A 96 -0.89 11.09 -11.45
N GLN A 97 -0.55 9.92 -11.99
CA GLN A 97 -0.71 9.64 -13.43
C GLN A 97 -2.13 9.17 -13.73
N ALA A 98 -3.03 10.12 -13.94
CA ALA A 98 -4.42 9.84 -14.32
C ALA A 98 -4.97 11.03 -15.09
N ASP A 99 -6.09 10.83 -15.81
CA ASP A 99 -6.81 11.92 -16.48
C ASP A 99 -7.64 12.69 -15.45
N PRO A 100 -7.38 13.98 -15.21
CA PRO A 100 -8.14 14.76 -14.23
C PRO A 100 -9.63 14.84 -14.54
N LYS A 101 -10.01 14.75 -15.82
CA LYS A 101 -11.42 14.88 -16.26
C LYS A 101 -12.26 13.67 -15.89
N THR A 102 -11.65 12.49 -15.80
CA THR A 102 -12.35 11.24 -15.57
C THR A 102 -11.95 10.56 -14.26
N PHE A 103 -11.08 11.18 -13.47
CA PHE A 103 -10.51 10.57 -12.28
C PHE A 103 -11.57 10.04 -11.29
N GLU A 104 -12.58 10.84 -10.96
CA GLU A 104 -13.61 10.42 -10.00
C GLU A 104 -14.39 9.21 -10.50
N LYS A 105 -14.78 9.23 -11.76
CA LYS A 105 -15.50 8.13 -12.41
C LYS A 105 -14.65 6.89 -12.51
N ASP A 106 -13.40 7.03 -12.96
CA ASP A 106 -12.48 5.91 -13.13
C ASP A 106 -12.10 5.30 -11.79
N THR A 107 -11.90 6.12 -10.77
CA THR A 107 -11.60 5.67 -9.41
C THR A 107 -12.77 4.88 -8.81
N ALA A 108 -14.00 5.38 -8.96
CA ALA A 108 -15.19 4.68 -8.48
C ALA A 108 -15.35 3.32 -9.17
N LEU A 109 -15.14 3.28 -10.49
CA LEU A 109 -15.21 2.03 -11.25
C LEU A 109 -14.09 1.06 -10.83
N ALA A 110 -12.87 1.57 -10.67
CA ALA A 110 -11.73 0.75 -10.24
C ALA A 110 -11.98 0.12 -8.87
N TRP A 111 -12.48 0.87 -7.90
CA TRP A 111 -12.81 0.34 -6.59
C TRP A 111 -13.93 -0.69 -6.61
N LYS A 112 -14.94 -0.49 -7.47
CA LYS A 112 -15.98 -1.50 -7.66
C LYS A 112 -15.39 -2.81 -8.18
N LEU A 113 -14.55 -2.75 -9.21
CA LEU A 113 -13.88 -3.92 -9.77
C LEU A 113 -12.98 -4.61 -8.73
N ILE A 114 -12.23 -3.85 -7.96
CA ILE A 114 -11.37 -4.36 -6.90
C ILE A 114 -12.21 -5.10 -5.84
N MET A 115 -13.27 -4.47 -5.34
CA MET A 115 -14.10 -5.07 -4.29
C MET A 115 -14.82 -6.32 -4.78
N ASP A 116 -15.31 -6.33 -6.00
CA ASP A 116 -15.93 -7.51 -6.62
C ASP A 116 -14.90 -8.66 -6.73
N LYS A 117 -13.68 -8.34 -7.13
CA LYS A 117 -12.61 -9.33 -7.26
C LYS A 117 -12.17 -9.89 -5.92
N ILE A 118 -12.08 -9.04 -4.89
CA ILE A 118 -11.76 -9.47 -3.53
C ILE A 118 -12.85 -10.42 -3.01
N ALA A 119 -14.11 -10.14 -3.29
CA ALA A 119 -15.21 -11.01 -2.89
C ALA A 119 -15.12 -12.40 -3.54
N GLU A 120 -14.63 -12.48 -4.80
CA GLU A 120 -14.44 -13.76 -5.49
C GLU A 120 -13.33 -14.61 -4.84
N ILE A 121 -12.28 -13.99 -4.31
CA ILE A 121 -11.11 -14.70 -3.76
C ILE A 121 -11.19 -14.90 -2.24
N ALA A 122 -12.19 -14.32 -1.60
CA ALA A 122 -12.36 -14.40 -0.15
C ALA A 122 -12.90 -15.77 0.31
#